data_a54db8abc3de246fd9faea6092aeb4cf
#
_entry.id   a54db8abc3de246fd9faea6092aeb4cf
#
_cell.length_a   1.000
_cell.length_b   1.000
_cell.length_c   1.000
_cell.angle_alpha   90.00
_cell.angle_beta   90.00
_cell.angle_gamma   90.00
#
_symmetry.space_group_name_H-M   'P 1'
#
loop_
_entity.id
_entity.type
_entity.pdbx_description
1 polymer ?
#
loop_
_entity_poly.entity_id
_entity_poly.type
_entity_poly.pdbx_seq_one_letter_code
_entity_poly.pdbx_strand_id
1 'polypeptide(L)'
;SAKYLINSMPFEGFYGAYRISGRYYQDLELENANEYLHEISFGSEYKRKKETRERRVHSAFAVAQHDEVYYDRDDGSARTSGGVIVDERMNYLRYGPELSARQSGEKISFGLNAKGQLWNYEDTDIVPEYDHEYFLFSLFGQYKFTQTSLLRVTARYYSRRYGDRPAFDLDGQQRVGNPNIRYDYLALGLRARQRLGESMWFGFDVERTERTDQYVGYNDFIRDSFGFEFHWSPGRRFDFELNGSYRLYDYPNAFAFHEIAGGRKTQESVTGRILTSFRMTRHLSLTAEAHLQETVSSDIRIQYDRTRYLIGVRWDQ
;
A
#
# COMPACT_ATOMS: atom_id res chain seq x y z
N SER A 1 -12.17 5.12 -10.48
CA SER A 1 -10.98 5.96 -10.69
C SER A 1 -10.86 6.31 -12.17
N ALA A 2 -10.79 7.58 -12.49
CA ALA A 2 -10.51 8.06 -13.84
C ALA A 2 -9.03 8.48 -13.91
N LYS A 3 -8.29 7.92 -14.86
CA LYS A 3 -6.90 8.28 -15.12
C LYS A 3 -6.86 9.05 -16.43
N TYR A 4 -6.64 10.35 -16.36
CA TYR A 4 -6.40 11.18 -17.54
C TYR A 4 -4.89 11.30 -17.76
N LEU A 5 -4.39 10.70 -18.82
CA LEU A 5 -3.04 10.90 -19.32
C LEU A 5 -3.10 12.07 -20.33
N ILE A 6 -2.60 13.22 -19.94
CA ILE A 6 -2.37 14.32 -20.88
C ILE A 6 -1.04 14.03 -21.58
N ASN A 7 -1.12 13.28 -22.66
CA ASN A 7 0.04 12.94 -23.48
C ASN A 7 0.26 14.02 -24.53
N SER A 8 0.72 15.19 -24.12
CA SER A 8 0.92 16.31 -25.05
C SER A 8 2.09 17.24 -24.69
N MET A 9 3.22 16.66 -24.30
CA MET A 9 4.43 17.45 -24.37
C MET A 9 5.22 17.09 -25.65
N PRO A 10 5.66 18.09 -26.45
CA PRO A 10 6.29 17.86 -27.76
C PRO A 10 7.71 17.31 -27.68
N PHE A 11 8.15 16.82 -26.52
CA PHE A 11 9.47 16.26 -26.29
C PHE A 11 9.36 14.76 -26.06
N GLU A 12 9.98 13.97 -26.91
CA GLU A 12 10.12 12.52 -26.70
C GLU A 12 10.69 12.28 -25.28
N GLY A 13 9.98 11.49 -24.49
CA GLY A 13 10.39 11.08 -23.16
C GLY A 13 9.84 11.89 -21.98
N PHE A 14 9.18 13.02 -22.20
CA PHE A 14 8.53 13.78 -21.13
C PHE A 14 7.03 13.51 -21.08
N TYR A 15 6.45 13.49 -19.88
CA TYR A 15 5.01 13.35 -19.69
C TYR A 15 4.53 14.19 -18.50
N GLY A 16 3.26 14.58 -18.56
CA GLY A 16 2.47 15.04 -17.44
C GLY A 16 1.29 14.09 -17.25
N ALA A 17 0.97 13.73 -16.02
CA ALA A 17 -0.16 12.90 -15.70
C ALA A 17 -0.97 13.51 -14.55
N TYR A 18 -2.28 13.48 -14.67
CA TYR A 18 -3.22 13.79 -13.61
C TYR A 18 -4.05 12.57 -13.32
N ARG A 19 -4.18 12.26 -12.04
CA ARG A 19 -4.99 11.14 -11.56
C ARG A 19 -5.93 11.64 -10.48
N ILE A 20 -7.21 11.29 -10.63
CA ILE A 20 -8.20 11.48 -9.58
C ILE A 20 -8.75 10.10 -9.19
N SER A 21 -8.88 9.86 -7.91
CA SER A 21 -9.61 8.72 -7.37
C SER A 21 -10.41 9.18 -6.15
N GLY A 22 -11.56 8.55 -5.93
CA GLY A 22 -12.40 8.91 -4.80
C GLY A 22 -13.32 7.77 -4.42
N ARG A 23 -13.81 7.80 -3.21
CA ARG A 23 -14.88 6.96 -2.69
C ARG A 23 -16.03 7.85 -2.25
N TYR A 24 -17.21 7.48 -2.67
CA TYR A 24 -18.46 8.11 -2.28
C TYR A 24 -19.24 7.14 -1.40
N TYR A 25 -19.68 7.62 -0.28
CA TYR A 25 -20.61 6.92 0.60
C TYR A 25 -21.99 7.53 0.38
N GLN A 26 -22.99 6.69 0.10
CA GLN A 26 -24.38 7.11 -0.14
C GLN A 26 -25.24 7.05 1.12
N ASP A 27 -24.68 6.72 2.23
CA ASP A 27 -25.35 6.73 3.52
C ASP A 27 -25.46 8.17 4.01
N LEU A 28 -26.69 8.64 4.27
CA LEU A 28 -26.94 10.00 4.74
C LEU A 28 -26.26 10.31 6.09
N GLU A 29 -26.02 9.29 6.91
CA GLU A 29 -25.29 9.40 8.18
C GLU A 29 -23.77 9.48 7.98
N LEU A 30 -23.28 9.04 6.81
CA LEU A 30 -21.86 8.98 6.44
C LEU A 30 -21.52 9.88 5.26
N GLU A 31 -22.35 10.88 4.94
CA GLU A 31 -22.14 11.78 3.77
C GLU A 31 -20.75 12.42 3.75
N ASN A 32 -20.16 12.62 4.91
CA ASN A 32 -18.86 13.25 5.03
C ASN A 32 -17.68 12.26 5.02
N ALA A 33 -17.91 10.94 4.95
CA ALA A 33 -16.84 9.94 4.85
C ALA A 33 -16.28 9.79 3.41
N ASN A 34 -16.55 10.76 2.55
CA ASN A 34 -16.03 10.79 1.20
C ASN A 34 -14.51 10.98 1.21
N GLU A 35 -13.84 10.18 0.41
CA GLU A 35 -12.38 10.21 0.24
C GLU A 35 -12.03 10.65 -1.18
N TYR A 36 -11.12 11.61 -1.30
CA TYR A 36 -10.61 12.08 -2.58
C TYR A 36 -9.08 12.07 -2.60
N LEU A 37 -8.52 11.62 -3.70
CA LEU A 37 -7.09 11.71 -3.96
C LEU A 37 -6.87 12.35 -5.32
N HIS A 38 -6.20 13.48 -5.35
CA HIS A 38 -5.72 14.16 -6.53
C HIS A 38 -4.22 13.99 -6.62
N GLU A 39 -3.72 13.48 -7.74
CA GLU A 39 -2.28 13.32 -7.95
C GLU A 39 -1.87 13.92 -9.30
N ILE A 40 -0.87 14.79 -9.29
CA ILE A 40 -0.23 15.36 -10.46
C ILE A 40 1.20 14.84 -10.48
N SER A 41 1.67 14.36 -11.61
CA SER A 41 3.06 13.97 -11.78
C SER A 41 3.64 14.49 -13.10
N PHE A 42 4.88 14.91 -13.03
CA PHE A 42 5.68 15.31 -14.19
C PHE A 42 6.95 14.47 -14.21
N GLY A 43 7.32 13.98 -15.38
CA GLY A 43 8.47 13.10 -15.44
C GLY A 43 8.97 12.85 -16.85
N SER A 44 9.97 11.99 -16.91
CA SER A 44 10.51 11.48 -18.16
C SER A 44 10.58 9.95 -18.15
N GLU A 45 10.32 9.37 -19.29
CA GLU A 45 10.50 7.94 -19.51
C GLU A 45 11.44 7.71 -20.67
N TYR A 46 12.52 7.00 -20.41
CA TYR A 46 13.42 6.50 -21.45
C TYR A 46 13.22 5.01 -21.63
N LYS A 47 12.90 4.60 -22.86
CA LYS A 47 12.71 3.21 -23.22
C LYS A 47 13.58 2.88 -24.42
N ARG A 48 14.42 1.87 -24.28
CA ARG A 48 15.24 1.33 -25.39
C ARG A 48 15.05 -0.18 -25.47
N LYS A 49 14.63 -0.63 -26.62
CA LYS A 49 14.54 -2.07 -26.92
C LYS A 49 15.59 -2.42 -27.97
N LYS A 50 16.40 -3.45 -27.70
CA LYS A 50 17.35 -4.01 -28.63
C LYS A 50 17.24 -5.53 -28.57
N GLU A 51 16.78 -6.16 -29.65
CA GLU A 51 16.53 -7.59 -29.74
C GLU A 51 15.65 -8.09 -28.58
N THR A 52 16.20 -8.97 -27.72
CA THR A 52 15.52 -9.56 -26.55
C THR A 52 15.70 -8.73 -25.26
N ARG A 53 16.42 -7.59 -25.32
CA ARG A 53 16.69 -6.75 -24.14
C ARG A 53 15.88 -5.46 -24.20
N GLU A 54 15.24 -5.14 -23.09
CA GLU A 54 14.56 -3.85 -22.90
C GLU A 54 15.14 -3.15 -21.68
N ARG A 55 15.50 -1.88 -21.84
CA ARG A 55 15.86 -0.96 -20.76
C ARG A 55 14.79 0.09 -20.64
N ARG A 56 14.36 0.36 -19.42
CA ARG A 56 13.42 1.42 -19.09
C ARG A 56 13.96 2.19 -17.90
N VAL A 57 14.02 3.50 -18.01
CA VAL A 57 14.32 4.40 -16.91
C VAL A 57 13.18 5.40 -16.84
N HIS A 58 12.65 5.60 -15.67
CA HIS A 58 11.56 6.52 -15.39
C HIS A 58 11.98 7.40 -14.22
N SER A 59 11.82 8.70 -14.37
CA SER A 59 11.98 9.69 -13.32
C SER A 59 10.77 10.59 -13.29
N ALA A 60 10.27 10.91 -12.11
CA ALA A 60 9.13 11.78 -11.93
C ALA A 60 9.27 12.60 -10.65
N PHE A 61 8.52 13.69 -10.60
CA PHE A 61 8.15 14.39 -9.39
C PHE A 61 6.63 14.37 -9.29
N ALA A 62 6.12 13.88 -8.17
CA ALA A 62 4.69 13.73 -7.94
C ALA A 62 4.25 14.61 -6.76
N VAL A 63 3.05 15.17 -6.89
CA VAL A 63 2.35 15.90 -5.83
C VAL A 63 0.97 15.27 -5.71
N ALA A 64 0.57 14.89 -4.51
CA ALA A 64 -0.75 14.34 -4.26
C ALA A 64 -1.39 15.01 -3.05
N GLN A 65 -2.65 15.38 -3.19
CA GLN A 65 -3.52 15.86 -2.13
C GLN A 65 -4.57 14.79 -1.85
N HIS A 66 -4.76 14.49 -0.59
CA HIS A 66 -5.73 13.55 -0.08
C HIS A 66 -6.64 14.25 0.91
N ASP A 67 -7.93 14.14 0.66
CA ASP A 67 -8.98 14.67 1.52
C ASP A 67 -9.85 13.50 1.96
N GLU A 68 -9.95 13.27 3.26
CA GLU A 68 -10.76 12.22 3.88
C GLU A 68 -11.38 12.72 5.18
N VAL A 69 -12.69 12.59 5.29
CA VAL A 69 -13.37 12.78 6.57
C VAL A 69 -13.30 11.49 7.37
N TYR A 70 -12.74 11.58 8.56
CA TYR A 70 -12.52 10.43 9.43
C TYR A 70 -13.67 10.21 10.39
N TYR A 71 -14.38 9.09 10.23
CA TYR A 71 -15.43 8.65 11.15
C TYR A 71 -14.97 7.48 12.01
N ASP A 72 -15.52 7.40 13.21
CA ASP A 72 -15.44 6.15 13.97
C ASP A 72 -16.22 5.08 13.21
N ARG A 73 -15.58 3.93 13.01
CA ARG A 73 -16.14 2.83 12.21
C ARG A 73 -17.21 2.04 12.94
N ASP A 74 -17.26 2.17 14.28
CA ASP A 74 -18.13 1.36 15.12
C ASP A 74 -19.50 2.01 15.28
N ASP A 75 -19.57 3.34 15.31
CA ASP A 75 -20.83 4.07 15.54
C ASP A 75 -21.16 5.11 14.46
N GLY A 76 -20.29 5.30 13.45
CA GLY A 76 -20.49 6.30 12.40
C GLY A 76 -20.30 7.75 12.86
N SER A 77 -19.91 7.98 14.11
CA SER A 77 -19.70 9.33 14.64
C SER A 77 -18.34 9.88 14.22
N ALA A 78 -18.24 11.20 14.05
CA ALA A 78 -16.96 11.87 13.92
C ALA A 78 -16.14 11.67 15.21
N ARG A 79 -14.89 11.21 15.09
CA ARG A 79 -14.04 11.07 16.27
C ARG A 79 -13.82 12.42 16.92
N THR A 80 -14.03 12.45 18.23
CA THR A 80 -13.74 13.62 19.03
C THR A 80 -12.52 13.36 19.91
N SER A 81 -11.65 14.37 20.04
CA SER A 81 -10.60 14.41 21.05
C SER A 81 -10.89 15.59 21.97
N GLY A 82 -11.14 15.31 23.27
CA GLY A 82 -11.50 16.36 24.24
C GLY A 82 -12.80 17.13 23.90
N GLY A 83 -13.73 16.53 23.15
CA GLY A 83 -14.99 17.14 22.71
C GLY A 83 -14.90 17.96 21.41
N VAL A 84 -13.75 17.99 20.75
CA VAL A 84 -13.56 18.65 19.46
C VAL A 84 -13.57 17.59 18.34
N ILE A 85 -14.32 17.86 17.27
CA ILE A 85 -14.40 16.98 16.10
C ILE A 85 -13.04 16.98 15.39
N VAL A 86 -12.47 15.81 15.18
CA VAL A 86 -11.17 15.60 14.49
C VAL A 86 -11.45 14.93 13.16
N ASP A 87 -12.10 15.65 12.26
CA ASP A 87 -12.56 15.14 10.95
C ASP A 87 -11.50 15.25 9.84
N GLU A 88 -10.54 16.17 9.92
CA GLU A 88 -9.54 16.44 8.89
C GLU A 88 -8.16 15.78 9.15
N ARG A 89 -8.08 14.97 10.19
CA ARG A 89 -6.83 14.35 10.67
C ARG A 89 -6.06 13.56 9.62
N MET A 90 -6.74 13.03 8.60
CA MET A 90 -6.13 12.19 7.56
C MET A 90 -5.93 12.93 6.25
N ASN A 91 -6.27 14.21 6.20
CA ASN A 91 -5.97 15.05 5.06
C ASN A 91 -4.46 15.28 4.99
N TYR A 92 -3.90 15.16 3.82
CA TYR A 92 -2.47 15.40 3.64
C TYR A 92 -2.13 15.91 2.24
N LEU A 93 -1.05 16.67 2.18
CA LEU A 93 -0.31 16.97 0.97
C LEU A 93 1.00 16.17 0.98
N ARG A 94 1.23 15.33 -0.01
CA ARG A 94 2.52 14.67 -0.17
C ARG A 94 3.17 15.05 -1.50
N TYR A 95 4.47 15.19 -1.50
CA TYR A 95 5.22 15.49 -2.72
C TYR A 95 6.64 14.94 -2.65
N GLY A 96 7.21 14.67 -3.83
CA GLY A 96 8.60 14.25 -3.91
C GLY A 96 8.99 13.52 -5.19
N PRO A 97 10.29 13.25 -5.33
CA PRO A 97 10.86 12.58 -6.50
C PRO A 97 10.66 11.07 -6.44
N GLU A 98 10.52 10.49 -7.63
CA GLU A 98 10.50 9.05 -7.88
C GLU A 98 11.45 8.71 -9.02
N LEU A 99 12.23 7.64 -8.85
CA LEU A 99 13.14 7.11 -9.85
C LEU A 99 12.94 5.60 -9.96
N SER A 100 12.78 5.08 -11.16
CA SER A 100 12.84 3.64 -11.40
C SER A 100 13.67 3.33 -12.62
N ALA A 101 14.41 2.22 -12.53
CA ALA A 101 15.14 1.68 -13.65
C ALA A 101 14.93 0.17 -13.72
N ARG A 102 14.74 -0.33 -14.93
CA ARG A 102 14.56 -1.75 -15.18
C ARG A 102 15.32 -2.18 -16.43
N GLN A 103 16.00 -3.29 -16.32
CA GLN A 103 16.52 -4.01 -17.47
C GLN A 103 15.87 -5.39 -17.53
N SER A 104 15.26 -5.70 -18.67
CA SER A 104 14.65 -7.01 -18.93
C SER A 104 15.39 -7.68 -20.08
N GLY A 105 15.75 -8.93 -19.88
CA GLY A 105 16.22 -9.85 -20.91
C GLY A 105 15.24 -10.98 -21.11
N GLU A 106 15.61 -11.97 -21.88
CA GLU A 106 14.78 -13.13 -22.17
C GLU A 106 14.43 -13.92 -20.89
N LYS A 107 15.46 -14.28 -20.11
CA LYS A 107 15.30 -15.06 -18.87
C LYS A 107 15.49 -14.24 -17.60
N ILE A 108 16.32 -13.20 -17.63
CA ILE A 108 16.68 -12.43 -16.45
C ILE A 108 16.17 -11.00 -16.59
N SER A 109 15.58 -10.50 -15.53
CA SER A 109 15.23 -9.09 -15.38
C SER A 109 15.67 -8.62 -14.01
N PHE A 110 16.10 -7.38 -13.92
CA PHE A 110 16.39 -6.72 -12.65
C PHE A 110 15.97 -5.26 -12.72
N GLY A 111 15.76 -4.67 -11.56
CA GLY A 111 15.41 -3.26 -11.50
C GLY A 111 15.56 -2.71 -10.11
N LEU A 112 15.53 -1.40 -10.06
CA LEU A 112 15.56 -0.60 -8.85
C LEU A 112 14.40 0.41 -8.86
N ASN A 113 13.97 0.79 -7.68
CA ASN A 113 13.05 1.89 -7.47
C ASN A 113 13.51 2.69 -6.25
N ALA A 114 13.56 4.01 -6.37
CA ALA A 114 13.84 4.92 -5.28
C ALA A 114 12.75 5.99 -5.24
N LYS A 115 12.32 6.36 -4.03
CA LYS A 115 11.26 7.33 -3.81
C LYS A 115 11.57 8.11 -2.54
N GLY A 116 11.53 9.43 -2.65
CA GLY A 116 11.60 10.33 -1.51
C GLY A 116 10.32 11.15 -1.46
N GLN A 117 9.69 11.29 -0.30
CA GLN A 117 8.44 12.04 -0.16
C GLN A 117 8.41 12.79 1.16
N LEU A 118 7.85 13.98 1.12
CA LEU A 118 7.41 14.75 2.27
C LEU A 118 5.90 14.59 2.38
N TRP A 119 5.43 14.30 3.58
CA TRP A 119 4.03 14.13 3.92
C TRP A 119 3.67 15.19 4.95
N ASN A 120 2.82 16.14 4.57
CA ASN A 120 2.31 17.18 5.43
C ASN A 120 0.84 16.90 5.65
N TYR A 121 0.47 16.62 6.88
CA TYR A 121 -0.91 16.43 7.30
C TYR A 121 -1.50 17.76 7.77
N GLU A 122 -2.79 17.91 7.62
CA GLU A 122 -3.48 19.07 8.19
C GLU A 122 -3.39 19.00 9.72
N ASP A 123 -2.82 20.07 10.30
CA ASP A 123 -2.63 20.18 11.73
C ASP A 123 -3.97 20.49 12.41
N THR A 124 -4.28 19.70 13.42
CA THR A 124 -5.29 20.07 14.39
C THR A 124 -4.56 20.29 15.72
N ASP A 125 -4.85 21.38 16.42
CA ASP A 125 -4.24 21.74 17.73
C ASP A 125 -4.30 20.63 18.79
N ILE A 126 -4.98 19.53 18.52
CA ILE A 126 -5.35 18.50 19.48
C ILE A 126 -4.75 17.13 19.15
N VAL A 127 -4.29 16.93 17.92
CA VAL A 127 -3.80 15.61 17.45
C VAL A 127 -2.30 15.68 17.23
N PRO A 128 -1.55 14.62 17.66
CA PRO A 128 -0.12 14.55 17.37
C PRO A 128 0.15 14.71 15.89
N GLU A 129 1.12 15.52 15.58
CA GLU A 129 1.57 15.74 14.22
C GLU A 129 1.97 14.42 13.53
N TYR A 130 1.46 14.22 12.33
CA TYR A 130 1.76 13.05 11.50
C TYR A 130 2.73 13.34 10.37
N ASP A 131 3.20 14.58 10.29
CA ASP A 131 4.17 15.00 9.30
C ASP A 131 5.42 14.14 9.34
N HIS A 132 5.81 13.66 8.18
CA HIS A 132 6.99 12.81 8.10
C HIS A 132 7.66 12.84 6.74
N GLU A 133 8.95 12.60 6.78
CA GLU A 133 9.74 12.25 5.62
C GLU A 133 9.64 10.75 5.37
N TYR A 134 9.42 10.37 4.13
CA TYR A 134 9.41 8.98 3.70
C TYR A 134 10.47 8.76 2.62
N PHE A 135 11.29 7.76 2.80
CA PHE A 135 12.26 7.31 1.82
C PHE A 135 12.06 5.83 1.55
N LEU A 136 12.09 5.43 0.28
CA LEU A 136 12.04 4.04 -0.18
C LEU A 136 13.16 3.78 -1.17
N PHE A 137 13.87 2.68 -0.98
CA PHE A 137 14.76 2.09 -1.96
C PHE A 137 14.42 0.60 -2.12
N SER A 138 14.26 0.14 -3.34
CA SER A 138 13.87 -1.24 -3.64
C SER A 138 14.68 -1.77 -4.81
N LEU A 139 15.13 -3.00 -4.67
CA LEU A 139 15.80 -3.78 -5.71
C LEU A 139 15.00 -5.04 -5.98
N PHE A 140 14.96 -5.49 -7.21
CA PHE A 140 14.46 -6.81 -7.54
C PHE A 140 15.32 -7.51 -8.60
N GLY A 141 15.41 -8.82 -8.47
CA GLY A 141 15.90 -9.75 -9.47
C GLY A 141 14.81 -10.74 -9.83
N GLN A 142 14.63 -11.06 -11.10
CA GLN A 142 13.63 -12.01 -11.58
C GLN A 142 14.28 -12.97 -12.57
N TYR A 143 14.01 -14.25 -12.42
CA TYR A 143 14.42 -15.32 -13.32
C TYR A 143 13.18 -16.04 -13.88
N LYS A 144 13.15 -16.22 -15.19
CA LYS A 144 12.14 -17.02 -15.88
C LYS A 144 12.74 -18.39 -16.18
N PHE A 145 12.26 -19.43 -15.53
CA PHE A 145 12.68 -20.81 -15.79
C PHE A 145 12.16 -21.27 -17.14
N THR A 146 10.91 -20.92 -17.43
CA THR A 146 10.24 -21.18 -18.69
C THR A 146 9.47 -19.91 -19.11
N GLN A 147 8.75 -19.97 -20.22
CA GLN A 147 7.84 -18.89 -20.61
C GLN A 147 6.66 -18.74 -19.66
N THR A 148 6.39 -19.78 -18.86
CA THR A 148 5.24 -19.88 -17.96
C THR A 148 5.60 -19.79 -16.49
N SER A 149 6.88 -19.92 -16.14
CA SER A 149 7.34 -19.98 -14.73
C SER A 149 8.36 -18.90 -14.43
N LEU A 150 8.16 -18.18 -13.36
CA LEU A 150 9.13 -17.16 -12.90
C LEU A 150 9.31 -17.19 -11.37
N LEU A 151 10.48 -16.76 -10.96
CA LEU A 151 10.85 -16.47 -9.60
C LEU A 151 11.35 -15.03 -9.50
N ARG A 152 10.91 -14.28 -8.49
CA ARG A 152 11.39 -12.93 -8.18
C ARG A 152 11.84 -12.85 -6.74
N VAL A 153 13.02 -12.28 -6.55
CA VAL A 153 13.54 -11.85 -5.25
C VAL A 153 13.43 -10.34 -5.18
N THR A 154 13.02 -9.81 -4.04
CA THR A 154 12.90 -8.36 -3.81
C THR A 154 13.55 -8.02 -2.46
N ALA A 155 14.34 -6.95 -2.44
CA ALA A 155 14.85 -6.34 -1.23
C ALA A 155 14.37 -4.89 -1.20
N ARG A 156 13.80 -4.45 -0.06
CA ARG A 156 13.31 -3.10 0.14
C ARG A 156 13.81 -2.55 1.45
N TYR A 157 14.31 -1.34 1.40
CA TYR A 157 14.58 -0.51 2.56
C TYR A 157 13.67 0.70 2.48
N TYR A 158 12.99 1.04 3.57
CA TYR A 158 12.27 2.30 3.67
C TYR A 158 12.36 2.86 5.08
N SER A 159 12.28 4.17 5.19
CA SER A 159 12.33 4.89 6.46
C SER A 159 11.20 5.90 6.57
N ARG A 160 10.78 6.16 7.81
CA ARG A 160 9.87 7.25 8.18
C ARG A 160 10.50 8.04 9.31
N ARG A 161 10.53 9.37 9.15
CA ARG A 161 11.07 10.29 10.14
C ARG A 161 10.02 11.35 10.43
N TYR A 162 9.49 11.35 11.63
CA TYR A 162 8.46 12.29 12.04
C TYR A 162 9.10 13.60 12.54
N GLY A 163 8.44 14.74 12.24
CA GLY A 163 8.91 16.09 12.60
C GLY A 163 8.80 16.35 14.10
N ASP A 164 7.61 16.18 14.67
CA ASP A 164 7.27 16.61 16.03
C ASP A 164 6.60 15.53 16.89
N ARG A 165 6.79 14.29 16.56
CA ARG A 165 6.19 13.16 17.29
C ARG A 165 7.22 12.47 18.15
N PRO A 166 7.16 12.60 19.52
CA PRO A 166 8.10 11.94 20.40
C PRO A 166 8.03 10.42 20.30
N ALA A 167 9.18 9.76 20.39
CA ALA A 167 9.28 8.31 20.44
C ALA A 167 8.76 7.75 21.78
N PHE A 168 8.42 6.46 21.75
CA PHE A 168 7.95 5.75 22.93
C PHE A 168 9.13 5.24 23.75
N ASP A 169 9.05 5.38 25.07
CA ASP A 169 9.92 4.67 26.00
C ASP A 169 9.55 3.18 26.10
N LEU A 170 10.38 2.39 26.75
CA LEU A 170 10.13 0.96 26.97
C LEU A 170 8.87 0.66 27.79
N ASP A 171 8.34 1.63 28.54
CA ASP A 171 7.06 1.54 29.25
C ASP A 171 5.84 1.90 28.38
N GLY A 172 6.05 2.16 27.11
CA GLY A 172 4.98 2.48 26.16
C GLY A 172 4.46 3.91 26.23
N GLN A 173 5.17 4.82 26.89
CA GLN A 173 4.78 6.22 27.04
C GLN A 173 5.58 7.13 26.11
N GLN A 174 4.90 8.10 25.52
CA GLN A 174 5.54 9.21 24.80
C GLN A 174 5.77 10.36 25.81
N ARG A 175 7.03 10.77 25.96
CA ARG A 175 7.40 11.85 26.89
C ARG A 175 7.96 13.04 26.15
N VAL A 176 7.63 14.23 26.64
CA VAL A 176 8.29 15.46 26.20
C VAL A 176 9.79 15.34 26.52
N GLY A 177 10.63 15.53 25.49
CA GLY A 177 12.08 15.36 25.59
C GLY A 177 12.61 14.05 25.00
N ASN A 178 11.76 13.08 24.68
CA ASN A 178 12.15 11.95 23.85
C ASN A 178 12.49 12.45 22.43
N PRO A 179 13.43 11.83 21.72
CA PRO A 179 13.68 12.16 20.33
C PRO A 179 12.44 11.85 19.48
N ASN A 180 12.32 12.50 18.33
CA ASN A 180 11.23 12.24 17.41
C ASN A 180 11.29 10.82 16.84
N ILE A 181 10.12 10.26 16.56
CA ILE A 181 9.99 8.91 16.00
C ILE A 181 10.76 8.79 14.69
N ARG A 182 11.59 7.74 14.60
CA ARG A 182 12.29 7.32 13.39
C ARG A 182 12.20 5.82 13.26
N TYR A 183 11.62 5.37 12.16
CA TYR A 183 11.49 3.96 11.84
C TYR A 183 12.27 3.61 10.58
N ASP A 184 13.11 2.60 10.65
CA ASP A 184 13.72 1.97 9.49
C ASP A 184 13.12 0.58 9.27
N TYR A 185 12.94 0.22 8.02
CA TYR A 185 12.35 -1.04 7.62
C TYR A 185 13.23 -1.73 6.59
N LEU A 186 13.49 -3.00 6.81
CA LEU A 186 14.13 -3.88 5.83
C LEU A 186 13.16 -5.00 5.49
N ALA A 187 12.82 -5.15 4.20
CA ALA A 187 11.95 -6.22 3.74
C ALA A 187 12.63 -7.06 2.67
N LEU A 188 12.60 -8.37 2.85
CA LEU A 188 13.08 -9.35 1.88
C LEU A 188 11.91 -10.23 1.46
N GLY A 189 11.69 -10.34 0.14
CA GLY A 189 10.58 -11.07 -0.42
C GLY A 189 11.00 -12.04 -1.53
N LEU A 190 10.29 -13.14 -1.61
CA LEU A 190 10.37 -14.12 -2.67
C LEU A 190 8.98 -14.33 -3.26
N ARG A 191 8.85 -14.29 -4.57
CA ARG A 191 7.60 -14.55 -5.28
C ARG A 191 7.83 -15.55 -6.40
N ALA A 192 7.04 -16.61 -6.42
CA ALA A 192 6.98 -17.58 -7.50
C ALA A 192 5.65 -17.44 -8.23
N ARG A 193 5.66 -17.54 -9.54
CA ARG A 193 4.45 -17.56 -10.38
C ARG A 193 4.58 -18.67 -11.42
N GLN A 194 3.48 -19.41 -11.58
CA GLN A 194 3.35 -20.47 -12.60
C GLN A 194 2.08 -20.25 -13.41
N ARG A 195 2.21 -20.25 -14.74
CA ARG A 195 1.06 -20.27 -15.64
C ARG A 195 0.75 -21.71 -16.04
N LEU A 196 -0.54 -22.06 -16.00
CA LEU A 196 -1.07 -23.36 -16.40
C LEU A 196 -1.94 -23.18 -17.65
N GLY A 197 -1.39 -23.55 -18.80
CA GLY A 197 -2.05 -23.30 -20.08
C GLY A 197 -2.18 -21.80 -20.38
N GLU A 198 -3.19 -21.43 -21.17
CA GLU A 198 -3.41 -20.05 -21.59
C GLU A 198 -4.31 -19.27 -20.63
N SER A 199 -5.15 -19.97 -19.86
CA SER A 199 -6.25 -19.39 -19.11
C SER A 199 -6.03 -19.29 -17.60
N MET A 200 -5.01 -19.94 -17.06
CA MET A 200 -4.78 -19.98 -15.61
C MET A 200 -3.36 -19.61 -15.22
N TRP A 201 -3.21 -18.95 -14.10
CA TRP A 201 -1.93 -18.83 -13.40
C TRP A 201 -2.16 -18.77 -11.88
N PHE A 202 -1.17 -19.19 -11.13
CA PHE A 202 -1.09 -19.05 -9.70
C PHE A 202 0.26 -18.49 -9.28
N GLY A 203 0.27 -17.85 -8.14
CA GLY A 203 1.45 -17.26 -7.52
C GLY A 203 1.46 -17.48 -6.02
N PHE A 204 2.66 -17.55 -5.47
CA PHE A 204 2.91 -17.57 -4.04
C PHE A 204 3.98 -16.52 -3.73
N ASP A 205 3.82 -15.84 -2.64
CA ASP A 205 4.84 -14.93 -2.13
C ASP A 205 5.06 -15.13 -0.63
N VAL A 206 6.30 -14.93 -0.23
CA VAL A 206 6.72 -14.86 1.16
C VAL A 206 7.55 -13.61 1.33
N GLU A 207 7.35 -12.90 2.44
CA GLU A 207 8.09 -11.70 2.75
C GLU A 207 8.33 -11.60 4.26
N ARG A 208 9.57 -11.32 4.62
CA ARG A 208 9.94 -10.92 5.98
C ARG A 208 10.25 -9.44 5.99
N THR A 209 9.65 -8.72 6.92
CA THR A 209 9.88 -7.29 7.16
C THR A 209 10.31 -7.11 8.60
N GLU A 210 11.41 -6.41 8.81
CA GLU A 210 11.89 -5.97 10.12
C GLU A 210 11.73 -4.46 10.21
N ARG A 211 11.12 -3.97 11.29
CA ARG A 211 11.08 -2.55 11.66
C ARG A 211 11.96 -2.33 12.85
N THR A 212 12.84 -1.35 12.74
CA THR A 212 13.68 -0.86 13.83
C THR A 212 13.24 0.55 14.22
N ASP A 213 12.85 0.71 15.47
CA ASP A 213 12.64 1.99 16.13
C ASP A 213 13.99 2.54 16.58
N GLN A 214 14.39 3.69 16.08
CA GLN A 214 15.73 4.25 16.27
C GLN A 214 15.98 4.86 17.67
N TYR A 215 15.02 4.76 18.59
CA TYR A 215 15.21 5.21 19.98
C TYR A 215 15.52 4.04 20.90
N VAL A 216 14.51 3.42 21.49
CA VAL A 216 14.69 2.32 22.45
C VAL A 216 14.13 0.98 21.95
N GLY A 217 13.66 0.95 20.71
CA GLY A 217 13.13 -0.25 20.09
C GLY A 217 11.73 -0.66 20.57
N TYR A 218 10.99 0.22 21.26
CA TYR A 218 9.66 -0.12 21.76
C TYR A 218 8.73 -0.61 20.65
N ASN A 219 8.75 0.06 19.50
CA ASN A 219 7.94 -0.27 18.35
C ASN A 219 8.62 -1.20 17.34
N ASP A 220 9.70 -1.86 17.70
CA ASP A 220 10.31 -2.88 16.85
C ASP A 220 9.30 -3.98 16.54
N PHE A 221 9.36 -4.51 15.33
CA PHE A 221 8.66 -5.73 15.01
C PHE A 221 9.35 -6.53 13.91
N ILE A 222 9.07 -7.81 13.91
CA ILE A 222 9.30 -8.71 12.78
C ILE A 222 7.93 -9.10 12.25
N ARG A 223 7.74 -9.00 10.93
CA ARG A 223 6.52 -9.43 10.25
C ARG A 223 6.87 -10.46 9.19
N ASP A 224 6.32 -11.66 9.32
CA ASP A 224 6.34 -12.67 8.28
C ASP A 224 4.99 -12.66 7.54
N SER A 225 5.06 -12.62 6.20
CA SER A 225 3.88 -12.56 5.33
C SER A 225 3.93 -13.70 4.33
N PHE A 226 2.79 -14.35 4.13
CA PHE A 226 2.57 -15.40 3.14
C PHE A 226 1.40 -14.97 2.27
N GLY A 227 1.58 -15.00 0.96
CA GLY A 227 0.54 -14.63 0.01
C GLY A 227 0.34 -15.69 -1.05
N PHE A 228 -0.88 -15.76 -1.57
CA PHE A 228 -1.17 -16.53 -2.75
C PHE A 228 -2.08 -15.74 -3.70
N GLU A 229 -1.98 -16.02 -4.99
CA GLU A 229 -2.83 -15.48 -6.03
C GLU A 229 -3.19 -16.59 -7.00
N PHE A 230 -4.44 -16.61 -7.40
CA PHE A 230 -4.94 -17.46 -8.45
C PHE A 230 -5.77 -16.63 -9.41
N HIS A 231 -5.54 -16.83 -10.71
CA HIS A 231 -6.30 -16.18 -11.76
C HIS A 231 -6.73 -17.20 -12.78
N TRP A 232 -7.99 -17.11 -13.20
CA TRP A 232 -8.57 -17.99 -14.19
C TRP A 232 -9.48 -17.25 -15.15
N SER A 233 -9.17 -17.32 -16.44
CA SER A 233 -9.91 -16.70 -17.54
C SER A 233 -10.33 -17.76 -18.56
N PRO A 234 -11.39 -18.57 -18.29
CA PRO A 234 -11.87 -19.57 -19.24
C PRO A 234 -12.59 -18.88 -20.43
N GLY A 235 -11.84 -18.51 -21.43
CA GLY A 235 -12.34 -17.83 -22.61
C GLY A 235 -12.34 -16.30 -22.48
N ARG A 236 -13.12 -15.61 -23.35
CA ARG A 236 -13.01 -14.12 -23.52
C ARG A 236 -13.94 -13.32 -22.63
N ARG A 237 -14.85 -13.96 -21.89
CA ARG A 237 -15.92 -13.25 -21.19
C ARG A 237 -15.85 -13.31 -19.68
N PHE A 238 -15.18 -14.31 -19.15
CA PHE A 238 -15.15 -14.54 -17.70
C PHE A 238 -13.74 -14.47 -17.17
N ASP A 239 -13.55 -13.70 -16.09
CA ASP A 239 -12.33 -13.60 -15.33
C ASP A 239 -12.65 -13.85 -13.85
N PHE A 240 -11.82 -14.66 -13.21
CA PHE A 240 -11.86 -14.96 -11.80
C PHE A 240 -10.50 -14.75 -11.17
N GLU A 241 -10.45 -14.01 -10.07
CA GLU A 241 -9.26 -13.77 -9.27
C GLU A 241 -9.53 -14.15 -7.82
N LEU A 242 -8.62 -14.87 -7.23
CA LEU A 242 -8.59 -15.20 -5.81
C LEU A 242 -7.23 -14.81 -5.26
N ASN A 243 -7.22 -13.95 -4.25
CA ASN A 243 -6.02 -13.52 -3.56
C ASN A 243 -6.20 -13.75 -2.07
N GLY A 244 -5.13 -14.17 -1.40
CA GLY A 244 -5.11 -14.31 0.04
C GLY A 244 -3.75 -13.95 0.62
N SER A 245 -3.74 -13.43 1.84
CA SER A 245 -2.51 -13.24 2.59
C SER A 245 -2.70 -13.53 4.08
N TYR A 246 -1.66 -14.04 4.69
CA TYR A 246 -1.54 -14.26 6.12
C TYR A 246 -0.30 -13.54 6.62
N ARG A 247 -0.40 -12.80 7.72
CA ARG A 247 0.67 -12.01 8.30
C ARG A 247 0.76 -12.28 9.79
N LEU A 248 1.97 -12.57 10.23
CA LEU A 248 2.35 -12.73 11.64
C LEU A 248 3.23 -11.56 12.05
N TYR A 249 2.92 -10.94 13.17
CA TYR A 249 3.75 -9.87 13.74
C TYR A 249 4.24 -10.32 15.12
N ASP A 250 5.52 -10.17 15.34
CA ASP A 250 6.17 -10.31 16.62
C ASP A 250 6.72 -8.95 17.06
N TYR A 251 6.27 -8.48 18.22
CA TYR A 251 6.69 -7.21 18.83
C TYR A 251 7.53 -7.53 20.07
N PRO A 252 8.87 -7.48 19.98
CA PRO A 252 9.73 -7.91 21.08
C PRO A 252 9.61 -7.03 22.33
N ASN A 253 9.26 -5.75 22.18
CA ASN A 253 9.30 -4.77 23.27
C ASN A 253 7.93 -4.11 23.54
N ALA A 254 7.01 -4.07 22.60
CA ALA A 254 5.72 -3.43 22.79
C ALA A 254 4.76 -4.29 23.64
N PHE A 255 3.98 -3.63 24.48
CA PHE A 255 2.94 -4.24 25.32
C PHE A 255 1.54 -3.97 24.73
N ALA A 256 0.62 -4.89 25.02
CA ALA A 256 -0.79 -4.69 24.75
C ALA A 256 -1.32 -3.55 25.64
N PHE A 257 -2.07 -2.60 25.08
CA PHE A 257 -2.62 -1.41 25.79
C PHE A 257 -1.58 -0.56 26.52
N HIS A 258 -0.32 -0.65 26.17
CA HIS A 258 0.77 -0.03 26.92
C HIS A 258 0.84 -0.48 28.39
N GLU A 259 0.28 -1.64 28.71
CA GLU A 259 0.30 -2.22 30.05
C GLU A 259 1.35 -3.33 30.14
N ILE A 260 2.33 -3.16 31.00
CA ILE A 260 3.36 -4.19 31.25
C ILE A 260 2.70 -5.51 31.71
N ALA A 261 1.64 -5.42 32.52
CA ALA A 261 0.88 -6.57 33.00
C ALA A 261 0.07 -7.29 31.91
N GLY A 262 -0.25 -6.63 30.80
CA GLY A 262 -0.98 -7.19 29.66
C GLY A 262 -0.15 -8.11 28.77
N GLY A 263 1.15 -8.22 29.02
CA GLY A 263 2.05 -9.03 28.22
C GLY A 263 2.48 -8.37 26.91
N ARG A 264 3.32 -9.06 26.16
CA ARG A 264 3.82 -8.57 24.86
C ARG A 264 2.71 -8.53 23.82
N LYS A 265 2.79 -7.53 22.95
CA LYS A 265 1.88 -7.38 21.83
C LYS A 265 2.16 -8.46 20.79
N THR A 266 1.09 -9.12 20.35
CA THR A 266 1.10 -10.05 19.20
C THR A 266 0.00 -9.65 18.23
N GLN A 267 0.18 -9.96 16.96
CA GLN A 267 -0.84 -9.67 15.94
C GLN A 267 -0.75 -10.67 14.81
N GLU A 268 -1.89 -11.20 14.43
CA GLU A 268 -2.08 -12.01 13.23
C GLU A 268 -3.12 -11.36 12.35
N SER A 269 -2.93 -11.41 11.04
CA SER A 269 -3.91 -10.84 10.10
C SER A 269 -4.08 -11.74 8.90
N VAL A 270 -5.33 -12.04 8.58
CA VAL A 270 -5.75 -12.77 7.39
C VAL A 270 -6.49 -11.82 6.46
N THR A 271 -6.16 -11.84 5.18
CA THR A 271 -6.95 -11.14 4.16
C THR A 271 -7.28 -12.10 3.03
N GLY A 272 -8.50 -12.01 2.52
CA GLY A 272 -8.96 -12.75 1.36
C GLY A 272 -9.74 -11.84 0.41
N ARG A 273 -9.55 -12.00 -0.90
CA ARG A 273 -10.29 -11.28 -1.92
C ARG A 273 -10.67 -12.22 -3.05
N ILE A 274 -11.93 -12.23 -3.39
CA ILE A 274 -12.47 -12.89 -4.58
C ILE A 274 -12.99 -11.79 -5.50
N LEU A 275 -12.57 -11.79 -6.75
CA LEU A 275 -13.08 -10.91 -7.78
C LEU A 275 -13.52 -11.74 -8.97
N THR A 276 -14.75 -11.53 -9.41
CA THR A 276 -15.26 -12.09 -10.65
C THR A 276 -15.66 -10.98 -11.61
N SER A 277 -15.37 -11.17 -12.86
CA SER A 277 -15.73 -10.21 -13.92
C SER A 277 -16.35 -10.96 -15.09
N PHE A 278 -17.51 -10.47 -15.54
CA PHE A 278 -18.21 -11.03 -16.70
C PHE A 278 -18.37 -9.93 -17.76
N ARG A 279 -17.76 -10.13 -18.93
CA ARG A 279 -17.84 -9.21 -20.06
C ARG A 279 -19.16 -9.44 -20.81
N MET A 280 -20.06 -8.50 -20.68
CA MET A 280 -21.38 -8.53 -21.35
C MET A 280 -21.25 -8.10 -22.83
N THR A 281 -20.50 -7.03 -23.08
CA THR A 281 -20.20 -6.51 -24.42
C THR A 281 -18.71 -6.20 -24.57
N ARG A 282 -18.29 -5.60 -25.69
CA ARG A 282 -16.89 -5.16 -25.88
C ARG A 282 -16.48 -4.09 -24.87
N HIS A 283 -17.46 -3.31 -24.42
CA HIS A 283 -17.22 -2.12 -23.58
C HIS A 283 -17.81 -2.24 -22.18
N LEU A 284 -18.62 -3.25 -21.90
CA LEU A 284 -19.35 -3.36 -20.64
C LEU A 284 -19.03 -4.68 -19.96
N SER A 285 -18.61 -4.61 -18.70
CA SER A 285 -18.39 -5.76 -17.82
C SER A 285 -19.11 -5.57 -16.49
N LEU A 286 -19.70 -6.65 -15.99
CA LEU A 286 -20.22 -6.74 -14.63
C LEU A 286 -19.11 -7.33 -13.74
N THR A 287 -18.92 -6.74 -12.55
CA THR A 287 -17.94 -7.21 -11.57
C THR A 287 -18.62 -7.50 -10.25
N ALA A 288 -18.18 -8.56 -9.57
CA ALA A 288 -18.54 -8.85 -8.19
C ALA A 288 -17.27 -9.12 -7.38
N GLU A 289 -17.15 -8.49 -6.23
CA GLU A 289 -16.01 -8.64 -5.34
C GLU A 289 -16.47 -8.96 -3.93
N ALA A 290 -15.79 -9.92 -3.29
CA ALA A 290 -15.88 -10.18 -1.86
C ALA A 290 -14.49 -9.97 -1.25
N HIS A 291 -14.42 -9.23 -0.16
CA HIS A 291 -13.20 -8.97 0.58
C HIS A 291 -13.41 -9.29 2.05
N LEU A 292 -12.53 -10.13 2.58
CA LEU A 292 -12.49 -10.57 3.98
C LEU A 292 -11.20 -10.05 4.59
N GLN A 293 -11.29 -9.52 5.80
CA GLN A 293 -10.13 -9.12 6.58
C GLN A 293 -10.39 -9.39 8.05
N GLU A 294 -9.51 -10.15 8.68
CA GLU A 294 -9.55 -10.45 10.10
C GLU A 294 -8.19 -10.14 10.71
N THR A 295 -8.19 -9.49 11.85
CA THR A 295 -6.99 -9.21 12.63
C THR A 295 -7.25 -9.61 14.08
N VAL A 296 -6.47 -10.58 14.56
CA VAL A 296 -6.44 -11.04 15.94
C VAL A 296 -5.18 -10.48 16.62
N SER A 297 -5.31 -9.96 17.81
CA SER A 297 -4.21 -9.38 18.55
C SER A 297 -4.41 -9.51 20.06
N SER A 298 -3.31 -9.54 20.82
CA SER A 298 -3.36 -9.33 22.26
C SER A 298 -3.76 -7.91 22.65
N ASP A 299 -3.62 -6.94 21.73
CA ASP A 299 -4.10 -5.56 21.89
C ASP A 299 -5.48 -5.44 21.24
N ILE A 300 -6.53 -5.41 22.05
CA ILE A 300 -7.93 -5.37 21.61
C ILE A 300 -8.25 -4.17 20.72
N ARG A 301 -7.52 -3.06 20.84
CA ARG A 301 -7.74 -1.85 20.04
C ARG A 301 -7.46 -2.03 18.55
N ILE A 302 -6.70 -3.07 18.19
CA ILE A 302 -6.36 -3.39 16.80
C ILE A 302 -7.01 -4.69 16.32
N GLN A 303 -7.82 -5.33 17.17
CA GLN A 303 -8.64 -6.46 16.75
C GLN A 303 -9.80 -5.94 15.90
N TYR A 304 -10.00 -6.56 14.77
CA TYR A 304 -11.19 -6.30 13.97
C TYR A 304 -11.42 -7.44 12.97
N ASP A 305 -12.66 -7.56 12.60
CA ASP A 305 -13.09 -8.37 11.49
C ASP A 305 -13.90 -7.48 10.51
N ARG A 306 -13.74 -7.72 9.23
CA ARG A 306 -14.42 -6.95 8.20
C ARG A 306 -14.70 -7.81 6.97
N THR A 307 -15.96 -7.83 6.58
CA THR A 307 -16.39 -8.42 5.31
C THR A 307 -17.04 -7.34 4.45
N ARG A 308 -16.64 -7.25 3.19
CA ARG A 308 -17.19 -6.29 2.23
C ARG A 308 -17.55 -6.99 0.94
N TYR A 309 -18.75 -6.73 0.43
CA TYR A 309 -19.23 -7.18 -0.87
C TYR A 309 -19.46 -5.98 -1.76
N LEU A 310 -18.98 -6.04 -3.00
CA LEU A 310 -19.16 -5.00 -3.99
C LEU A 310 -19.68 -5.62 -5.29
N ILE A 311 -20.65 -4.95 -5.90
CA ILE A 311 -21.10 -5.24 -7.25
C ILE A 311 -20.92 -3.96 -8.05
N GLY A 312 -20.35 -4.07 -9.22
CA GLY A 312 -20.03 -2.91 -10.06
C GLY A 312 -20.19 -3.19 -11.54
N VAL A 313 -20.29 -2.10 -12.27
CA VAL A 313 -20.29 -2.09 -13.73
C VAL A 313 -19.04 -1.34 -14.18
N ARG A 314 -18.27 -1.96 -15.06
CA ARG A 314 -17.09 -1.34 -15.65
C ARG A 314 -17.32 -1.08 -17.12
N TRP A 315 -17.11 0.17 -17.51
CA TRP A 315 -17.18 0.60 -18.90
C TRP A 315 -15.76 0.89 -19.41
N ASP A 316 -15.37 0.20 -20.49
CA ASP A 316 -14.09 0.42 -21.18
C ASP A 316 -14.38 1.05 -22.55
N GLN A 317 -13.75 2.16 -22.88
CA GLN A 317 -13.87 2.85 -24.18
C GLN A 317 -12.92 2.27 -25.21
#